data_1deff515fc04d1fe7a91d314f5ae1c25
#
_entry.id   1deff515fc04d1fe7a91d314f5ae1c25
#
_cell.length_a   1.000
_cell.length_b   1.000
_cell.length_c   1.000
_cell.angle_alpha   90.00
_cell.angle_beta   90.00
_cell.angle_gamma   90.00
#
_symmetry.space_group_name_H-M   'P 1'
#
loop_
_entity.id
_entity.type
_entity.pdbx_description
1 polymer ?
#
loop_
_entity_poly.entity_id
_entity_poly.type
_entity_poly.pdbx_seq_one_letter_code
_entity_poly.pdbx_strand_id
1 'polypeptide(L)'
;MINEKQYYATIDEMDAVLNAITYHGSKLIYVAGASASWKSFFNKKLQEALTAKGHRVLNISSDDYYTDLTNINFMLYGTFDHPHLIDYRGLQADIDTLFEKGKVKLPQYSFKERRTVSYRHIDTFNYDYVLVEWLYTINQLWNAHNPFKIFVDSHIEELIFRRLVRDQERVSEPLHDIVSMLGKVFPLWKVYGDGQREKWDMIVFNDYNILDAKGESYTLKKVDYKKSELGTLQKREYVNEFLYDDTHPGNGVVVVSEVYRDKYGFLDGVIVSKKNRNGDPRKFTEISMRINQPWFLTVIHTLLQTAGLRYIGREKRVESTYKNGDKEVTIKERAGEMFEKVAEDMKK
;
A
#
# COMPACT_ATOMS: atom_id res chain seq x y z
N MET A 1 0.11 -16.72 -25.88
CA MET A 1 0.36 -18.04 -25.27
C MET A 1 0.47 -17.78 -23.77
N ILE A 2 -0.54 -18.21 -23.01
CA ILE A 2 -0.52 -18.18 -21.54
C ILE A 2 0.57 -19.19 -21.15
N ASN A 3 1.51 -18.73 -20.35
CA ASN A 3 2.60 -19.60 -19.86
C ASN A 3 1.95 -20.66 -18.95
N GLU A 4 1.87 -21.90 -19.40
CA GLU A 4 1.14 -23.00 -18.73
C GLU A 4 1.69 -23.39 -17.35
N LYS A 5 2.64 -22.63 -16.79
CA LYS A 5 3.32 -22.91 -15.51
C LYS A 5 3.56 -21.66 -14.65
N GLN A 6 2.59 -20.75 -14.57
CA GLN A 6 2.69 -19.70 -13.57
C GLN A 6 2.27 -20.26 -12.21
N TYR A 7 3.14 -20.12 -11.20
CA TYR A 7 2.87 -20.54 -9.83
C TYR A 7 2.12 -19.44 -9.07
N TYR A 8 1.29 -19.87 -8.12
CA TYR A 8 0.57 -18.96 -7.22
C TYR A 8 0.78 -19.41 -5.78
N ALA A 9 1.01 -18.44 -4.88
CA ALA A 9 1.09 -18.65 -3.44
C ALA A 9 0.62 -17.39 -2.70
N THR A 10 0.29 -17.53 -1.43
CA THR A 10 0.17 -16.41 -0.50
C THR A 10 1.51 -16.12 0.18
N ILE A 11 1.63 -14.97 0.81
CA ILE A 11 2.87 -14.56 1.51
C ILE A 11 3.25 -15.52 2.67
N ASP A 12 2.29 -16.29 3.17
CA ASP A 12 2.51 -17.26 4.26
C ASP A 12 2.81 -18.68 3.76
N GLU A 13 2.63 -18.96 2.47
CA GLU A 13 2.94 -20.27 1.85
C GLU A 13 4.41 -20.34 1.39
N MET A 14 5.35 -20.06 2.28
CA MET A 14 6.77 -19.99 1.95
C MET A 14 7.35 -21.31 1.43
N ASP A 15 6.85 -22.46 1.87
CA ASP A 15 7.29 -23.75 1.35
C ASP A 15 6.93 -23.94 -0.12
N ALA A 16 5.77 -23.44 -0.57
CA ALA A 16 5.39 -23.46 -1.98
C ALA A 16 6.37 -22.60 -2.82
N VAL A 17 6.74 -21.42 -2.29
CA VAL A 17 7.73 -20.53 -2.92
C VAL A 17 9.09 -21.23 -3.05
N LEU A 18 9.59 -21.82 -1.97
CA LEU A 18 10.88 -22.52 -1.96
C LEU A 18 10.91 -23.71 -2.90
N ASN A 19 9.82 -24.48 -2.97
CA ASN A 19 9.69 -25.61 -3.89
C ASN A 19 9.72 -25.14 -5.36
N ALA A 20 9.04 -24.05 -5.68
CA ALA A 20 9.06 -23.49 -7.04
C ALA A 20 10.45 -22.98 -7.43
N ILE A 21 11.16 -22.27 -6.53
CA ILE A 21 12.55 -21.85 -6.75
C ILE A 21 13.47 -23.06 -6.97
N THR A 22 13.37 -24.07 -6.12
CA THR A 22 14.18 -25.29 -6.23
C THR A 22 13.92 -26.04 -7.53
N TYR A 23 12.64 -26.14 -7.93
CA TYR A 23 12.26 -26.78 -9.20
C TYR A 23 12.80 -26.01 -10.41
N HIS A 24 12.77 -24.69 -10.39
CA HIS A 24 13.31 -23.84 -11.45
C HIS A 24 14.85 -23.94 -11.54
N GLY A 25 15.52 -24.14 -10.42
CA GLY A 25 16.98 -24.33 -10.34
C GLY A 25 17.81 -23.06 -10.51
N SER A 26 17.19 -21.87 -10.52
CA SER A 26 17.92 -20.60 -10.63
C SER A 26 18.57 -20.20 -9.31
N LYS A 27 19.77 -19.61 -9.42
CA LYS A 27 20.44 -18.92 -8.31
C LYS A 27 20.02 -17.45 -8.20
N LEU A 28 19.49 -16.88 -9.28
CA LEU A 28 19.05 -15.48 -9.35
C LEU A 28 17.54 -15.43 -9.21
N ILE A 29 17.07 -14.68 -8.24
CA ILE A 29 15.65 -14.53 -7.94
C ILE A 29 15.31 -13.05 -7.97
N TYR A 30 14.37 -12.66 -8.82
CA TYR A 30 13.83 -11.32 -8.88
C TYR A 30 12.53 -11.25 -8.06
N VAL A 31 12.44 -10.27 -7.18
CA VAL A 31 11.25 -9.98 -6.37
C VAL A 31 10.77 -8.58 -6.69
N ALA A 32 9.67 -8.45 -7.38
CA ALA A 32 9.07 -7.16 -7.69
C ALA A 32 7.66 -7.03 -7.12
N GLY A 33 7.14 -5.83 -7.13
CA GLY A 33 5.80 -5.51 -6.67
C GLY A 33 5.60 -4.02 -6.53
N ALA A 34 4.35 -3.60 -6.41
CA ALA A 34 3.99 -2.20 -6.21
C ALA A 34 4.64 -1.61 -4.97
N SER A 35 4.73 -0.29 -4.93
CA SER A 35 5.00 0.39 -3.67
C SER A 35 3.90 0.05 -2.65
N ALA A 36 4.30 -0.29 -1.43
CA ALA A 36 3.45 -0.81 -0.36
C ALA A 36 2.86 -2.23 -0.57
N SER A 37 3.28 -2.99 -1.59
CA SER A 37 2.96 -4.43 -1.67
C SER A 37 3.65 -5.28 -0.60
N TRP A 38 4.57 -4.67 0.18
CA TRP A 38 5.42 -5.34 1.18
C TRP A 38 6.42 -6.34 0.57
N LYS A 39 6.85 -6.09 -0.66
CA LYS A 39 7.89 -6.89 -1.32
C LYS A 39 9.17 -7.01 -0.48
N SER A 40 9.61 -5.94 0.20
CA SER A 40 10.79 -5.97 1.07
C SER A 40 10.58 -6.89 2.28
N PHE A 41 9.37 -6.92 2.86
CA PHE A 41 9.02 -7.85 3.92
C PHE A 41 9.03 -9.30 3.42
N PHE A 42 8.41 -9.55 2.25
CA PHE A 42 8.46 -10.87 1.61
C PHE A 42 9.90 -11.30 1.30
N ASN A 43 10.69 -10.38 0.73
CA ASN A 43 12.11 -10.65 0.41
C ASN A 43 12.92 -11.05 1.65
N LYS A 44 12.66 -10.37 2.79
CA LYS A 44 13.26 -10.73 4.08
C LYS A 44 12.81 -12.11 4.57
N LYS A 45 11.50 -12.42 4.53
CA LYS A 45 10.98 -13.77 4.85
C LYS A 45 11.62 -14.85 3.98
N LEU A 46 11.75 -14.60 2.67
CA LEU A 46 12.38 -15.53 1.73
C LEU A 46 13.86 -15.75 2.06
N GLN A 47 14.60 -14.67 2.35
CA GLN A 47 15.99 -14.77 2.80
C GLN A 47 16.12 -15.62 4.07
N GLU A 48 15.29 -15.36 5.07
CA GLU A 48 15.29 -16.10 6.34
C GLU A 48 14.99 -17.58 6.12
N ALA A 49 14.01 -17.91 5.27
CA ALA A 49 13.65 -19.27 4.94
C ALA A 49 14.76 -20.04 4.20
N LEU A 50 15.41 -19.39 3.23
CA LEU A 50 16.56 -19.94 2.52
C LEU A 50 17.76 -20.16 3.48
N THR A 51 18.02 -19.18 4.34
CA THR A 51 19.10 -19.23 5.33
C THR A 51 18.86 -20.35 6.36
N ALA A 52 17.63 -20.54 6.80
CA ALA A 52 17.25 -21.64 7.70
C ALA A 52 17.51 -23.04 7.08
N LYS A 53 17.50 -23.13 5.75
CA LYS A 53 17.88 -24.34 4.99
C LYS A 53 19.41 -24.46 4.75
N GLY A 54 20.21 -23.55 5.31
CA GLY A 54 21.68 -23.56 5.21
C GLY A 54 22.23 -22.83 3.99
N HIS A 55 21.41 -22.13 3.22
CA HIS A 55 21.85 -21.38 2.05
C HIS A 55 22.38 -19.99 2.40
N ARG A 56 23.40 -19.56 1.70
CA ARG A 56 23.94 -18.19 1.78
C ARG A 56 23.23 -17.33 0.74
N VAL A 57 22.66 -16.23 1.19
CA VAL A 57 21.81 -15.37 0.36
C VAL A 57 22.39 -13.95 0.30
N LEU A 58 22.55 -13.42 -0.91
CA LEU A 58 22.89 -12.04 -1.16
C LEU A 58 21.63 -11.27 -1.55
N ASN A 59 21.35 -10.15 -0.88
CA ASN A 59 20.29 -9.22 -1.27
C ASN A 59 20.88 -8.00 -1.98
N ILE A 60 20.27 -7.64 -3.10
CA ILE A 60 20.50 -6.43 -3.88
C ILE A 60 19.15 -5.71 -4.03
N SER A 61 19.10 -4.40 -3.78
CA SER A 61 17.90 -3.59 -3.93
C SER A 61 18.04 -2.60 -5.10
N SER A 62 17.02 -2.47 -5.91
CA SER A 62 16.96 -1.40 -6.91
C SER A 62 16.97 0.00 -6.28
N ASP A 63 16.60 0.10 -5.01
CA ASP A 63 16.61 1.36 -4.27
C ASP A 63 18.03 1.89 -4.05
N ASP A 64 19.05 1.04 -4.15
CA ASP A 64 20.45 1.45 -4.12
C ASP A 64 20.96 2.02 -5.46
N TYR A 65 20.18 1.88 -6.53
CA TYR A 65 20.53 2.31 -7.89
C TYR A 65 19.79 3.56 -8.36
N TYR A 66 19.25 4.36 -7.44
CA TYR A 66 18.75 5.68 -7.83
C TYR A 66 19.87 6.54 -8.39
N THR A 67 19.56 7.29 -9.46
CA THR A 67 20.49 8.28 -10.03
C THR A 67 20.75 9.39 -9.01
N ASP A 68 21.83 10.15 -9.19
CA ASP A 68 22.09 11.33 -8.37
C ASP A 68 21.00 12.38 -8.60
N LEU A 69 20.18 12.62 -7.58
CA LEU A 69 19.04 13.54 -7.61
C LEU A 69 19.35 14.90 -6.98
N THR A 70 20.60 15.18 -6.60
CA THR A 70 20.99 16.46 -5.96
C THR A 70 20.76 17.66 -6.90
N ASN A 71 20.90 17.46 -8.20
CA ASN A 71 20.76 18.50 -9.23
C ASN A 71 19.53 18.31 -10.13
N ILE A 72 18.71 17.31 -9.86
CA ILE A 72 17.50 17.04 -10.66
C ILE A 72 16.34 17.86 -10.11
N ASN A 73 15.61 18.54 -11.00
CA ASN A 73 14.33 19.13 -10.64
C ASN A 73 13.32 18.01 -10.38
N PHE A 74 13.23 17.59 -9.11
CA PHE A 74 12.35 16.52 -8.67
C PHE A 74 10.86 16.80 -8.99
N MET A 75 10.49 18.07 -9.14
CA MET A 75 9.12 18.45 -9.51
C MET A 75 8.71 17.91 -10.89
N LEU A 76 9.67 17.62 -11.80
CA LEU A 76 9.37 17.01 -13.11
C LEU A 76 8.82 15.58 -12.96
N TYR A 77 9.30 14.86 -11.97
CA TYR A 77 8.88 13.47 -11.74
C TYR A 77 7.77 13.37 -10.68
N GLY A 78 7.82 14.22 -9.67
CA GLY A 78 6.82 14.35 -8.61
C GLY A 78 6.68 13.14 -7.67
N THR A 79 7.52 12.12 -7.86
CA THR A 79 7.60 10.93 -7.01
C THR A 79 8.94 10.24 -7.19
N PHE A 80 9.46 9.61 -6.14
CA PHE A 80 10.60 8.69 -6.24
C PHE A 80 10.26 7.41 -7.00
N ASP A 81 9.00 7.02 -7.06
CA ASP A 81 8.55 5.80 -7.72
C ASP A 81 8.59 5.91 -9.27
N HIS A 82 9.26 6.94 -9.84
CA HIS A 82 9.37 7.06 -11.28
C HIS A 82 10.52 6.18 -11.82
N PRO A 83 10.25 5.25 -12.77
CA PRO A 83 11.24 4.26 -13.21
C PRO A 83 12.50 4.86 -13.84
N HIS A 84 12.43 6.06 -14.43
CA HIS A 84 13.60 6.73 -15.02
C HIS A 84 14.59 7.27 -13.96
N LEU A 85 14.23 7.24 -12.70
CA LEU A 85 15.12 7.66 -11.61
C LEU A 85 16.05 6.53 -11.13
N ILE A 86 15.84 5.30 -11.62
CA ILE A 86 16.62 4.13 -11.25
C ILE A 86 17.53 3.74 -12.41
N ASP A 87 18.81 3.55 -12.15
CA ASP A 87 19.79 3.04 -13.12
C ASP A 87 19.71 1.51 -13.22
N TYR A 88 18.70 1.03 -13.95
CA TYR A 88 18.54 -0.40 -14.20
C TYR A 88 19.67 -1.00 -15.03
N ARG A 89 20.37 -0.20 -15.85
CA ARG A 89 21.52 -0.68 -16.63
C ARG A 89 22.71 -0.94 -15.72
N GLY A 90 22.97 -0.04 -14.77
CA GLY A 90 23.99 -0.21 -13.76
C GLY A 90 23.73 -1.43 -12.89
N LEU A 91 22.48 -1.59 -12.43
CA LEU A 91 22.07 -2.78 -11.66
C LEU A 91 22.32 -4.08 -12.45
N GLN A 92 21.92 -4.14 -13.73
CA GLN A 92 22.16 -5.32 -14.56
C GLN A 92 23.66 -5.58 -14.77
N ALA A 93 24.44 -4.54 -15.06
CA ALA A 93 25.89 -4.68 -15.24
C ALA A 93 26.58 -5.19 -13.98
N ASP A 94 26.13 -4.80 -12.79
CA ASP A 94 26.65 -5.28 -11.53
C ASP A 94 26.27 -6.74 -11.27
N ILE A 95 25.04 -7.16 -11.61
CA ILE A 95 24.61 -8.55 -11.57
C ILE A 95 25.46 -9.40 -12.50
N ASP A 96 25.65 -8.98 -13.76
CA ASP A 96 26.48 -9.68 -14.76
C ASP A 96 27.92 -9.80 -14.27
N THR A 97 28.48 -8.72 -13.75
CA THR A 97 29.83 -8.70 -13.18
C THR A 97 29.97 -9.67 -11.99
N LEU A 98 28.96 -9.72 -11.12
CA LEU A 98 28.94 -10.65 -10.00
C LEU A 98 28.97 -12.11 -10.46
N PHE A 99 28.14 -12.47 -11.41
CA PHE A 99 28.05 -13.85 -11.92
C PHE A 99 29.26 -14.24 -12.77
N GLU A 100 29.83 -13.30 -13.55
CA GLU A 100 30.99 -13.56 -14.42
C GLU A 100 32.32 -13.54 -13.67
N LYS A 101 32.53 -12.56 -12.79
CA LYS A 101 33.82 -12.30 -12.13
C LYS A 101 33.87 -12.71 -10.68
N GLY A 102 32.71 -13.04 -10.07
CA GLY A 102 32.61 -13.41 -8.67
C GLY A 102 32.86 -12.27 -7.68
N LYS A 103 32.98 -11.03 -8.15
CA LYS A 103 33.21 -9.83 -7.31
C LYS A 103 32.57 -8.60 -7.95
N VAL A 104 32.03 -7.70 -7.10
CA VAL A 104 31.37 -6.47 -7.54
C VAL A 104 31.36 -5.42 -6.44
N LYS A 105 31.18 -4.15 -6.82
CA LYS A 105 30.94 -3.03 -5.90
C LYS A 105 29.51 -2.58 -6.07
N LEU A 106 28.67 -2.91 -5.09
CA LEU A 106 27.25 -2.52 -5.09
C LEU A 106 27.09 -1.12 -4.46
N PRO A 107 26.40 -0.19 -5.10
CA PRO A 107 26.16 1.14 -4.54
C PRO A 107 25.29 1.03 -3.27
N GLN A 108 25.39 2.07 -2.43
CA GLN A 108 24.51 2.30 -1.28
C GLN A 108 23.96 3.71 -1.39
N TYR A 109 22.66 3.83 -1.68
CA TYR A 109 22.01 5.10 -1.91
C TYR A 109 21.42 5.67 -0.61
N SER A 110 21.53 6.98 -0.43
CA SER A 110 20.90 7.71 0.65
C SER A 110 19.75 8.58 0.12
N PHE A 111 18.52 8.26 0.48
CA PHE A 111 17.36 9.10 0.15
C PHE A 111 17.44 10.49 0.82
N LYS A 112 18.08 10.59 1.98
CA LYS A 112 18.31 11.86 2.68
C LYS A 112 19.27 12.75 1.88
N GLU A 113 20.37 12.17 1.38
CA GLU A 113 21.38 12.91 0.60
C GLU A 113 21.07 12.92 -0.89
N ARG A 114 20.09 12.11 -1.34
CA ARG A 114 19.64 11.96 -2.73
C ARG A 114 20.75 11.55 -3.70
N ARG A 115 21.71 10.75 -3.22
CA ARG A 115 22.86 10.24 -4.00
C ARG A 115 23.43 8.95 -3.41
N THR A 116 24.24 8.26 -4.19
CA THR A 116 25.10 7.18 -3.67
C THR A 116 26.12 7.77 -2.70
N VAL A 117 26.21 7.20 -1.50
CA VAL A 117 27.08 7.66 -0.42
C VAL A 117 28.24 6.72 -0.14
N SER A 118 28.10 5.45 -0.47
CA SER A 118 29.13 4.43 -0.26
C SER A 118 28.94 3.23 -1.20
N TYR A 119 29.84 2.27 -1.11
CA TYR A 119 29.75 1.02 -1.85
C TYR A 119 29.98 -0.18 -0.92
N ARG A 120 29.16 -1.23 -1.07
CA ARG A 120 29.38 -2.51 -0.46
C ARG A 120 30.23 -3.38 -1.41
N HIS A 121 31.37 -3.84 -0.94
CA HIS A 121 32.27 -4.68 -1.73
C HIS A 121 31.89 -6.15 -1.54
N ILE A 122 31.71 -6.86 -2.62
CA ILE A 122 31.59 -8.30 -2.70
C ILE A 122 32.88 -8.81 -3.37
N ASP A 123 33.76 -9.39 -2.58
CA ASP A 123 35.09 -9.81 -3.05
C ASP A 123 35.14 -11.26 -3.53
N THR A 124 34.16 -12.05 -3.10
CA THR A 124 34.04 -13.46 -3.48
C THR A 124 32.58 -13.85 -3.62
N PHE A 125 32.19 -14.35 -4.79
CA PHE A 125 30.86 -14.90 -5.00
C PHE A 125 30.72 -16.25 -4.30
N ASN A 126 30.26 -16.21 -3.07
CA ASN A 126 30.09 -17.36 -2.21
C ASN A 126 28.64 -17.44 -1.72
N TYR A 127 27.70 -17.24 -2.63
CA TYR A 127 26.27 -17.25 -2.36
C TYR A 127 25.58 -18.34 -3.17
N ASP A 128 24.61 -18.98 -2.53
CA ASP A 128 23.79 -20.00 -3.17
C ASP A 128 22.64 -19.35 -3.93
N TYR A 129 22.14 -18.19 -3.41
CA TYR A 129 21.11 -17.39 -4.04
C TYR A 129 21.43 -15.90 -4.00
N VAL A 130 20.99 -15.19 -5.04
CA VAL A 130 20.99 -13.72 -5.16
C VAL A 130 19.54 -13.27 -5.30
N LEU A 131 19.03 -12.55 -4.32
CA LEU A 131 17.70 -11.95 -4.34
C LEU A 131 17.86 -10.51 -4.80
N VAL A 132 17.11 -10.11 -5.83
CA VAL A 132 17.10 -8.73 -6.34
C VAL A 132 15.71 -8.16 -6.17
N GLU A 133 15.59 -7.14 -5.32
CA GLU A 133 14.33 -6.44 -5.10
C GLU A 133 14.16 -5.31 -6.11
N TRP A 134 12.99 -5.27 -6.77
CA TRP A 134 12.66 -4.29 -7.80
C TRP A 134 11.39 -3.51 -7.47
N LEU A 135 11.35 -2.23 -7.80
CA LEU A 135 10.13 -1.43 -7.68
C LEU A 135 9.16 -1.72 -8.81
N TYR A 136 9.66 -1.71 -10.06
CA TYR A 136 8.90 -1.97 -11.28
C TYR A 136 9.68 -2.86 -12.24
N THR A 137 9.00 -3.36 -13.25
CA THR A 137 9.44 -3.56 -14.62
C THR A 137 10.25 -4.78 -14.93
N ILE A 138 9.51 -5.74 -15.27
CA ILE A 138 9.99 -6.83 -16.11
C ILE A 138 10.48 -6.39 -17.49
N ASN A 139 9.99 -5.25 -18.03
CA ASN A 139 10.43 -4.76 -19.36
C ASN A 139 11.92 -4.46 -19.42
N GLN A 140 12.52 -4.20 -18.26
CA GLN A 140 13.94 -3.94 -18.11
C GLN A 140 14.69 -5.11 -17.46
N LEU A 141 13.96 -6.15 -16.99
CA LEU A 141 14.52 -7.38 -16.49
C LEU A 141 15.03 -8.23 -17.64
N TRP A 142 16.31 -8.40 -17.68
CA TRP A 142 16.97 -9.22 -18.68
C TRP A 142 16.88 -10.67 -18.24
N ASN A 143 16.78 -11.58 -19.20
CA ASN A 143 16.76 -13.01 -18.91
C ASN A 143 18.17 -13.61 -18.78
N ALA A 144 19.20 -12.77 -18.71
CA ALA A 144 20.54 -13.21 -18.40
C ALA A 144 20.54 -13.96 -17.06
N HIS A 145 21.30 -15.04 -16.99
CA HIS A 145 21.40 -15.92 -15.80
C HIS A 145 20.10 -16.65 -15.43
N ASN A 146 19.10 -16.72 -16.32
CA ASN A 146 17.84 -17.45 -16.13
C ASN A 146 17.17 -17.19 -14.77
N PRO A 147 16.78 -15.93 -14.45
CA PRO A 147 16.23 -15.58 -13.15
C PRO A 147 14.88 -16.25 -12.92
N PHE A 148 14.60 -16.67 -11.68
CA PHE A 148 13.25 -16.97 -11.22
C PHE A 148 12.56 -15.66 -10.79
N LYS A 149 11.40 -15.36 -11.36
CA LYS A 149 10.75 -14.05 -11.22
C LYS A 149 9.50 -14.15 -10.39
N ILE A 150 9.50 -13.47 -9.24
CA ILE A 150 8.40 -13.43 -8.28
C ILE A 150 7.78 -12.03 -8.29
N PHE A 151 6.47 -11.97 -8.41
CA PHE A 151 5.69 -10.75 -8.29
C PHE A 151 4.88 -10.77 -7.00
N VAL A 152 5.14 -9.81 -6.11
CA VAL A 152 4.36 -9.63 -4.87
C VAL A 152 3.19 -8.72 -5.15
N ASP A 153 2.02 -9.30 -5.20
CA ASP A 153 0.77 -8.64 -5.52
C ASP A 153 -0.06 -8.33 -4.28
N SER A 154 -0.97 -7.39 -4.39
CA SER A 154 -1.94 -7.02 -3.36
C SER A 154 -3.10 -6.29 -4.00
N HIS A 155 -4.24 -6.29 -3.34
CA HIS A 155 -5.37 -5.46 -3.77
C HIS A 155 -5.01 -3.99 -3.76
N ILE A 156 -5.53 -3.25 -4.75
CA ILE A 156 -5.16 -1.84 -4.96
C ILE A 156 -5.54 -0.94 -3.79
N GLU A 157 -6.68 -1.18 -3.17
CA GLU A 157 -7.12 -0.43 -1.99
C GLU A 157 -6.20 -0.68 -0.79
N GLU A 158 -5.65 -1.91 -0.65
CA GLU A 158 -4.65 -2.20 0.37
C GLU A 158 -3.37 -1.39 0.12
N LEU A 159 -2.90 -1.34 -1.13
CA LEU A 159 -1.73 -0.56 -1.51
C LEU A 159 -1.91 0.93 -1.17
N ILE A 160 -3.10 1.48 -1.48
CA ILE A 160 -3.43 2.88 -1.18
C ILE A 160 -3.35 3.14 0.33
N PHE A 161 -4.07 2.35 1.13
CA PHE A 161 -4.16 2.59 2.57
C PHE A 161 -2.86 2.27 3.30
N ARG A 162 -2.17 1.21 2.94
CA ARG A 162 -0.83 0.91 3.49
C ARG A 162 0.16 2.05 3.20
N ARG A 163 0.09 2.64 2.00
CA ARG A 163 0.94 3.76 1.62
C ARG A 163 0.58 5.01 2.42
N LEU A 164 -0.70 5.35 2.52
CA LEU A 164 -1.17 6.50 3.30
C LEU A 164 -0.71 6.42 4.76
N VAL A 165 -0.92 5.28 5.41
CA VAL A 165 -0.51 5.06 6.80
C VAL A 165 1.00 5.14 6.95
N ARG A 166 1.74 4.42 6.11
CA ARG A 166 3.21 4.37 6.17
C ARG A 166 3.85 5.75 5.98
N ASP A 167 3.39 6.49 4.97
CA ASP A 167 4.01 7.76 4.62
C ASP A 167 3.64 8.85 5.65
N GLN A 168 2.43 8.81 6.23
CA GLN A 168 2.06 9.66 7.36
C GLN A 168 2.93 9.41 8.59
N GLU A 169 3.24 8.14 8.90
CA GLU A 169 4.10 7.77 10.04
C GLU A 169 5.58 8.15 9.81
N ARG A 170 6.08 8.07 8.57
CA ARG A 170 7.51 8.24 8.26
C ARG A 170 7.94 9.68 8.03
N VAL A 171 7.12 10.47 7.38
CA VAL A 171 7.60 11.73 6.76
C VAL A 171 7.01 12.96 7.44
N SER A 172 6.01 12.81 8.30
CA SER A 172 5.26 13.93 8.90
C SER A 172 4.74 14.94 7.87
N GLU A 173 4.61 14.50 6.60
CA GLU A 173 4.07 15.33 5.53
C GLU A 173 2.54 15.47 5.67
N PRO A 174 1.99 16.60 5.27
CA PRO A 174 0.55 16.77 5.22
C PRO A 174 -0.10 15.69 4.35
N LEU A 175 -1.20 15.12 4.81
CA LEU A 175 -1.88 14.02 4.13
C LEU A 175 -2.23 14.33 2.66
N HIS A 176 -2.53 15.61 2.36
CA HIS A 176 -2.82 16.04 1.00
C HIS A 176 -1.63 15.90 0.03
N ASP A 177 -0.40 16.09 0.52
CA ASP A 177 0.81 15.91 -0.29
C ASP A 177 1.03 14.43 -0.59
N ILE A 178 0.81 13.57 0.41
CA ILE A 178 0.87 12.11 0.25
C ILE A 178 -0.16 11.66 -0.80
N VAL A 179 -1.39 12.13 -0.71
CA VAL A 179 -2.44 11.78 -1.67
C VAL A 179 -2.11 12.29 -3.08
N SER A 180 -1.59 13.51 -3.19
CA SER A 180 -1.14 14.07 -4.48
C SER A 180 -0.04 13.23 -5.11
N MET A 181 0.91 12.78 -4.31
CA MET A 181 1.96 11.87 -4.74
C MET A 181 1.41 10.52 -5.22
N LEU A 182 0.44 9.95 -4.49
CA LEU A 182 -0.22 8.70 -4.89
C LEU A 182 -0.92 8.81 -6.24
N GLY A 183 -1.52 9.97 -6.54
CA GLY A 183 -2.10 10.27 -7.85
C GLY A 183 -1.11 10.18 -9.01
N LYS A 184 0.19 10.28 -8.73
CA LYS A 184 1.27 10.09 -9.73
C LYS A 184 1.81 8.65 -9.72
N VAL A 185 1.87 8.02 -8.55
CA VAL A 185 2.42 6.66 -8.39
C VAL A 185 1.55 5.60 -9.05
N PHE A 186 0.23 5.63 -8.86
CA PHE A 186 -0.65 4.59 -9.39
C PHE A 186 -0.75 4.54 -10.92
N PRO A 187 -0.77 5.65 -11.68
CA PRO A 187 -0.63 5.59 -13.13
C PRO A 187 0.66 4.93 -13.58
N LEU A 188 1.78 5.24 -12.92
CA LEU A 188 3.07 4.58 -13.20
C LEU A 188 3.01 3.09 -12.89
N TRP A 189 2.41 2.71 -11.77
CA TRP A 189 2.19 1.32 -11.41
C TRP A 189 1.38 0.57 -12.49
N LYS A 190 0.31 1.16 -12.98
CA LYS A 190 -0.54 0.56 -14.01
C LYS A 190 0.21 0.31 -15.32
N VAL A 191 1.10 1.25 -15.69
CA VAL A 191 1.89 1.14 -16.91
C VAL A 191 3.06 0.19 -16.78
N TYR A 192 3.80 0.27 -15.67
CA TYR A 192 5.08 -0.42 -15.50
C TYR A 192 5.01 -1.68 -14.62
N GLY A 193 3.94 -1.88 -13.87
CA GLY A 193 3.75 -3.00 -12.97
C GLY A 193 2.65 -3.97 -13.41
N ASP A 194 1.40 -3.55 -13.34
CA ASP A 194 0.23 -4.43 -13.51
C ASP A 194 0.16 -5.10 -14.89
N GLY A 195 0.46 -4.37 -15.96
CA GLY A 195 0.48 -4.88 -17.33
C GLY A 195 1.55 -5.94 -17.64
N GLN A 196 2.31 -6.38 -16.64
CA GLN A 196 3.44 -7.29 -16.80
C GLN A 196 3.22 -8.67 -16.12
N ARG A 197 2.07 -8.91 -15.50
CA ARG A 197 1.77 -10.13 -14.72
C ARG A 197 2.07 -11.43 -15.47
N GLU A 198 1.85 -11.48 -16.78
CA GLU A 198 2.07 -12.66 -17.60
C GLU A 198 3.56 -13.06 -17.75
N LYS A 199 4.47 -12.18 -17.38
CA LYS A 199 5.91 -12.37 -17.54
C LYS A 199 6.59 -12.93 -16.28
N TRP A 200 5.84 -13.11 -15.20
CA TRP A 200 6.34 -13.61 -13.93
C TRP A 200 6.17 -15.13 -13.85
N ASP A 201 7.17 -15.79 -13.27
CA ASP A 201 7.12 -17.23 -13.05
C ASP A 201 6.19 -17.55 -11.86
N MET A 202 6.11 -16.63 -10.89
CA MET A 202 5.30 -16.79 -9.70
C MET A 202 4.63 -15.48 -9.28
N ILE A 203 3.36 -15.57 -8.91
CA ILE A 203 2.62 -14.49 -8.23
C ILE A 203 2.48 -14.88 -6.76
N VAL A 204 2.98 -14.05 -5.87
CA VAL A 204 2.79 -14.18 -4.42
C VAL A 204 1.80 -13.11 -3.98
N PHE A 205 0.62 -13.55 -3.57
CA PHE A 205 -0.43 -12.64 -3.13
C PHE A 205 -0.23 -12.29 -1.65
N ASN A 206 -0.11 -11.00 -1.38
CA ASN A 206 -0.04 -10.48 -0.03
C ASN A 206 -1.44 -10.02 0.41
N ASP A 207 -2.12 -10.90 1.13
CA ASP A 207 -3.47 -10.73 1.66
C ASP A 207 -3.51 -9.96 3.00
N TYR A 208 -2.37 -9.41 3.45
CA TYR A 208 -2.35 -8.57 4.65
C TYR A 208 -3.40 -7.46 4.55
N ASN A 209 -4.32 -7.47 5.51
CA ASN A 209 -5.39 -6.49 5.61
C ASN A 209 -5.00 -5.41 6.63
N ILE A 210 -4.85 -4.16 6.17
CA ILE A 210 -4.48 -3.07 7.07
C ILE A 210 -5.56 -2.78 8.14
N LEU A 211 -6.82 -3.12 7.88
CA LEU A 211 -7.88 -2.98 8.87
C LEU A 211 -7.66 -3.89 10.08
N ASP A 212 -7.12 -5.09 9.87
CA ASP A 212 -6.87 -6.03 10.96
C ASP A 212 -5.73 -5.56 11.87
N ALA A 213 -4.80 -4.78 11.32
CA ALA A 213 -3.62 -4.29 12.05
C ALA A 213 -3.78 -2.89 12.65
N LYS A 214 -4.52 -2.00 11.99
CA LYS A 214 -4.59 -0.57 12.30
C LYS A 214 -6.02 -0.03 12.40
N GLY A 215 -7.03 -0.84 12.07
CA GLY A 215 -8.42 -0.42 12.08
C GLY A 215 -9.00 -0.33 13.48
N GLU A 216 -9.90 0.62 13.68
CA GLU A 216 -10.71 0.73 14.91
C GLU A 216 -12.03 0.02 14.73
N SER A 217 -12.40 -0.86 15.66
CA SER A 217 -13.67 -1.57 15.64
C SER A 217 -14.74 -0.83 16.41
N TYR A 218 -15.95 -0.78 15.85
CA TYR A 218 -17.11 -0.20 16.51
C TYR A 218 -18.40 -0.86 16.08
N THR A 219 -19.42 -0.77 16.94
CA THR A 219 -20.79 -1.19 16.65
C THR A 219 -21.71 0.02 16.59
N LEU A 220 -22.62 0.03 15.61
CA LEU A 220 -23.74 0.98 15.54
C LEU A 220 -24.94 0.39 16.25
N LYS A 221 -25.26 0.91 17.44
CA LYS A 221 -26.47 0.53 18.18
C LYS A 221 -27.61 1.48 17.82
N LYS A 222 -28.74 0.92 17.35
CA LYS A 222 -29.95 1.72 17.13
C LYS A 222 -30.44 2.24 18.47
N VAL A 223 -30.69 3.53 18.54
CA VAL A 223 -31.12 4.23 19.74
C VAL A 223 -32.29 5.14 19.44
N ASP A 224 -33.10 5.41 20.45
CA ASP A 224 -34.24 6.31 20.40
C ASP A 224 -34.09 7.33 21.55
N TYR A 225 -33.04 8.13 21.47
CA TYR A 225 -32.79 9.17 22.47
C TYR A 225 -33.62 10.41 22.21
N LYS A 226 -34.24 10.94 23.25
CA LYS A 226 -34.70 12.32 23.23
C LYS A 226 -33.49 13.24 23.28
N LYS A 227 -33.50 14.33 22.47
CA LYS A 227 -32.38 15.28 22.44
C LYS A 227 -31.99 15.82 23.83
N SER A 228 -32.95 15.92 24.75
CA SER A 228 -32.73 16.33 26.15
C SER A 228 -31.90 15.32 27.00
N GLU A 229 -31.80 14.09 26.56
CA GLU A 229 -31.08 13.01 27.26
C GLU A 229 -29.61 12.90 26.84
N LEU A 230 -29.25 13.48 25.71
CA LEU A 230 -27.93 13.39 25.13
C LEU A 230 -26.88 14.33 25.73
N GLY A 231 -27.33 15.32 26.57
CA GLY A 231 -26.44 16.33 27.14
C GLY A 231 -26.13 17.48 26.17
N THR A 232 -24.95 18.09 26.30
CA THR A 232 -24.60 19.29 25.53
C THR A 232 -23.97 18.90 24.20
N LEU A 233 -24.55 19.41 23.10
CA LEU A 233 -24.01 19.24 21.75
C LEU A 233 -22.63 19.92 21.66
N GLN A 234 -21.59 19.14 21.38
CA GLN A 234 -20.24 19.63 21.17
C GLN A 234 -19.96 19.89 19.69
N LYS A 235 -20.40 18.97 18.83
CA LYS A 235 -20.11 19.01 17.39
C LYS A 235 -21.26 18.42 16.61
N ARG A 236 -21.52 19.01 15.45
CA ARG A 236 -22.43 18.45 14.44
C ARG A 236 -21.82 18.60 13.06
N GLU A 237 -21.77 17.50 12.32
CA GLU A 237 -21.28 17.45 10.96
C GLU A 237 -22.34 16.86 10.04
N TYR A 238 -22.46 17.42 8.85
CA TYR A 238 -23.28 16.89 7.77
C TYR A 238 -22.35 16.18 6.80
N VAL A 239 -22.58 14.92 6.54
CA VAL A 239 -21.63 14.08 5.82
C VAL A 239 -22.28 13.49 4.57
N ASN A 240 -21.62 13.68 3.43
CA ASN A 240 -21.93 12.94 2.21
C ASN A 240 -20.83 11.89 2.00
N GLU A 241 -21.18 10.61 2.02
CA GLU A 241 -20.26 9.51 1.76
C GLU A 241 -20.38 9.05 0.31
N PHE A 242 -19.23 8.94 -0.37
CA PHE A 242 -19.10 8.32 -1.69
C PHE A 242 -18.40 6.99 -1.51
N LEU A 243 -19.06 5.91 -1.91
CA LEU A 243 -18.60 4.56 -1.70
C LEU A 243 -17.91 4.04 -2.97
N TYR A 244 -16.75 3.45 -2.79
CA TYR A 244 -15.98 2.80 -3.83
C TYR A 244 -15.68 1.36 -3.46
N ASP A 245 -15.83 0.48 -4.41
CA ASP A 245 -15.52 -0.94 -4.28
C ASP A 245 -14.52 -1.33 -5.36
N ASP A 246 -13.60 -2.21 -5.01
CA ASP A 246 -12.90 -2.97 -6.01
C ASP A 246 -13.73 -4.20 -6.40
N THR A 247 -13.31 -4.93 -7.39
CA THR A 247 -14.04 -6.12 -7.88
C THR A 247 -13.89 -7.34 -6.96
N HIS A 248 -13.25 -7.20 -5.79
CA HIS A 248 -12.94 -8.30 -4.88
C HIS A 248 -13.80 -8.26 -3.61
N PRO A 249 -14.87 -9.07 -3.53
CA PRO A 249 -15.72 -9.12 -2.33
C PRO A 249 -14.91 -9.57 -1.11
N GLY A 250 -15.03 -8.84 -0.01
CA GLY A 250 -14.41 -9.18 1.29
C GLY A 250 -13.35 -8.22 1.79
N ASN A 251 -12.77 -7.36 0.93
CA ASN A 251 -11.69 -6.44 1.32
C ASN A 251 -12.17 -5.10 1.91
N GLY A 252 -13.47 -4.93 2.08
CA GLY A 252 -14.05 -3.70 2.58
C GLY A 252 -14.36 -2.70 1.48
N VAL A 253 -14.89 -1.55 1.89
CA VAL A 253 -15.30 -0.45 1.02
C VAL A 253 -14.42 0.75 1.30
N VAL A 254 -13.91 1.39 0.26
CA VAL A 254 -13.28 2.71 0.38
C VAL A 254 -14.36 3.77 0.34
N VAL A 255 -14.34 4.67 1.31
CA VAL A 255 -15.32 5.73 1.46
C VAL A 255 -14.61 7.07 1.43
N VAL A 256 -15.08 7.96 0.57
CA VAL A 256 -14.71 9.37 0.60
C VAL A 256 -15.87 10.15 1.18
N SER A 257 -15.66 10.84 2.27
CA SER A 257 -16.69 11.60 2.96
C SER A 257 -16.41 13.09 2.86
N GLU A 258 -17.34 13.82 2.23
CA GLU A 258 -17.39 15.29 2.34
C GLU A 258 -17.99 15.64 3.69
N VAL A 259 -17.28 16.39 4.49
CA VAL A 259 -17.73 16.84 5.81
C VAL A 259 -18.07 18.30 5.77
N TYR A 260 -19.30 18.65 6.11
CA TYR A 260 -19.82 20.01 6.12
C TYR A 260 -20.07 20.47 7.54
N ARG A 261 -19.67 21.70 7.83
CA ARG A 261 -19.85 22.33 9.14
C ARG A 261 -21.30 22.62 9.44
N ASP A 262 -22.08 22.88 8.41
CA ASP A 262 -23.49 23.23 8.53
C ASP A 262 -24.33 22.66 7.37
N LYS A 263 -25.65 22.77 7.52
CA LYS A 263 -26.62 22.33 6.49
C LYS A 263 -26.62 23.17 5.18
N TYR A 264 -25.94 24.30 5.17
CA TYR A 264 -25.88 25.21 4.04
C TYR A 264 -24.72 24.94 3.09
N GLY A 265 -23.85 24.01 3.43
CA GLY A 265 -22.86 23.46 2.51
C GLY A 265 -21.46 24.07 2.61
N PHE A 266 -21.07 24.62 3.77
CA PHE A 266 -19.68 24.97 4.00
C PHE A 266 -18.86 23.71 4.23
N LEU A 267 -18.12 23.27 3.22
CA LEU A 267 -17.25 22.11 3.27
C LEU A 267 -16.09 22.37 4.25
N ASP A 268 -16.01 21.57 5.30
CA ASP A 268 -15.02 21.69 6.38
C ASP A 268 -13.81 20.77 6.17
N GLY A 269 -14.00 19.68 5.44
CA GLY A 269 -12.93 18.74 5.14
C GLY A 269 -13.40 17.52 4.37
N VAL A 270 -12.44 16.66 4.08
CA VAL A 270 -12.65 15.36 3.43
C VAL A 270 -12.08 14.27 4.32
N ILE A 271 -12.83 13.20 4.53
CA ILE A 271 -12.35 11.99 5.22
C ILE A 271 -12.25 10.90 4.18
N VAL A 272 -11.10 10.24 4.11
CA VAL A 272 -10.89 9.02 3.35
C VAL A 272 -10.83 7.86 4.32
N SER A 273 -11.71 6.90 4.15
CA SER A 273 -11.82 5.74 5.04
C SER A 273 -11.77 4.45 4.25
N LYS A 274 -11.21 3.41 4.87
CA LYS A 274 -11.44 2.04 4.49
C LYS A 274 -12.27 1.37 5.59
N LYS A 275 -13.38 0.72 5.22
CA LYS A 275 -14.33 0.11 6.14
C LYS A 275 -14.60 -1.34 5.76
N ASN A 276 -14.67 -2.22 6.73
CA ASN A 276 -15.19 -3.57 6.57
C ASN A 276 -16.40 -3.79 7.49
N ARG A 277 -17.40 -4.52 6.98
CA ARG A 277 -18.54 -5.01 7.76
C ARG A 277 -18.20 -6.42 8.23
N ASN A 278 -17.92 -6.60 9.51
CA ASN A 278 -17.47 -7.85 10.11
C ASN A 278 -18.62 -8.89 10.23
N GLY A 279 -19.26 -9.23 9.10
CA GLY A 279 -20.38 -10.18 9.04
C GLY A 279 -21.72 -9.67 9.58
N ASP A 280 -21.72 -8.64 10.44
CA ASP A 280 -22.93 -7.94 10.94
C ASP A 280 -22.99 -6.55 10.30
N PRO A 281 -24.12 -6.15 9.67
CA PRO A 281 -24.25 -4.84 9.04
C PRO A 281 -24.13 -3.65 10.00
N ARG A 282 -24.07 -3.90 11.32
CA ARG A 282 -23.88 -2.90 12.36
C ARG A 282 -22.49 -2.89 12.96
N LYS A 283 -21.66 -3.91 12.68
CA LYS A 283 -20.27 -4.02 13.15
C LYS A 283 -19.29 -3.62 12.05
N PHE A 284 -18.38 -2.73 12.40
CA PHE A 284 -17.41 -2.18 11.45
C PHE A 284 -16.00 -2.24 12.04
N THR A 285 -15.05 -2.48 11.17
CA THR A 285 -13.66 -2.09 11.38
C THR A 285 -13.32 -1.01 10.37
N GLU A 286 -12.78 0.10 10.83
CA GLU A 286 -12.53 1.28 10.00
C GLU A 286 -11.14 1.87 10.29
N ILE A 287 -10.45 2.26 9.25
CA ILE A 287 -9.33 3.20 9.32
C ILE A 287 -9.73 4.46 8.55
N SER A 288 -9.57 5.62 9.15
CA SER A 288 -9.96 6.89 8.54
C SER A 288 -8.90 7.96 8.68
N MET A 289 -8.76 8.80 7.67
CA MET A 289 -7.83 9.91 7.62
C MET A 289 -8.58 11.17 7.18
N ARG A 290 -8.40 12.26 7.93
CA ARG A 290 -9.05 13.54 7.61
C ARG A 290 -8.08 14.47 6.89
N ILE A 291 -8.56 15.04 5.78
CA ILE A 291 -7.88 16.08 4.99
C ILE A 291 -8.66 17.38 5.17
N ASN A 292 -8.06 18.34 5.85
CA ASN A 292 -8.71 19.64 6.14
C ASN A 292 -8.61 20.63 4.97
N GLN A 293 -8.51 20.13 3.75
CA GLN A 293 -8.36 20.92 2.54
C GLN A 293 -9.41 20.49 1.51
N PRO A 294 -10.58 21.14 1.51
CA PRO A 294 -11.74 20.74 0.71
C PRO A 294 -11.50 20.63 -0.80
N TRP A 295 -10.59 21.45 -1.35
CA TRP A 295 -10.23 21.43 -2.77
C TRP A 295 -9.59 20.09 -3.21
N PHE A 296 -9.17 19.28 -2.25
CA PHE A 296 -8.56 17.98 -2.50
C PHE A 296 -9.56 16.87 -2.85
N LEU A 297 -10.86 17.13 -2.72
CA LEU A 297 -11.92 16.16 -3.01
C LEU A 297 -11.79 15.58 -4.43
N THR A 298 -11.58 16.43 -5.43
CA THR A 298 -11.42 16.00 -6.82
C THR A 298 -10.20 15.10 -7.01
N VAL A 299 -9.11 15.39 -6.31
CA VAL A 299 -7.87 14.60 -6.39
C VAL A 299 -8.10 13.19 -5.85
N ILE A 300 -8.78 13.04 -4.72
CA ILE A 300 -9.11 11.74 -4.14
C ILE A 300 -10.01 10.93 -5.09
N HIS A 301 -11.07 11.51 -5.60
CA HIS A 301 -11.95 10.81 -6.53
C HIS A 301 -11.21 10.36 -7.79
N THR A 302 -10.37 11.25 -8.36
CA THR A 302 -9.54 10.92 -9.52
C THR A 302 -8.55 9.80 -9.18
N LEU A 303 -7.90 9.84 -8.01
CA LEU A 303 -6.99 8.80 -7.55
C LEU A 303 -7.68 7.44 -7.53
N LEU A 304 -8.82 7.33 -6.84
CA LEU A 304 -9.54 6.06 -6.69
C LEU A 304 -9.99 5.51 -8.04
N GLN A 305 -10.54 6.35 -8.92
CA GLN A 305 -10.96 5.94 -10.26
C GLN A 305 -9.78 5.51 -11.13
N THR A 306 -8.67 6.27 -11.10
CA THR A 306 -7.46 5.93 -11.86
C THR A 306 -6.83 4.64 -11.35
N ALA A 307 -6.91 4.39 -10.05
CA ALA A 307 -6.51 3.14 -9.43
C ALA A 307 -7.40 1.94 -9.82
N GLY A 308 -8.59 2.22 -10.37
CA GLY A 308 -9.52 1.19 -10.85
C GLY A 308 -10.66 0.85 -9.90
N LEU A 309 -10.81 1.59 -8.80
CA LEU A 309 -11.95 1.41 -7.92
C LEU A 309 -13.23 1.96 -8.56
N ARG A 310 -14.31 1.19 -8.43
CA ARG A 310 -15.61 1.51 -9.02
C ARG A 310 -16.47 2.27 -8.01
N TYR A 311 -17.00 3.42 -8.41
CA TYR A 311 -18.04 4.10 -7.65
C TYR A 311 -19.31 3.24 -7.59
N ILE A 312 -19.81 2.97 -6.37
CA ILE A 312 -20.97 2.10 -6.14
C ILE A 312 -22.18 2.80 -5.51
N GLY A 313 -22.00 3.99 -4.95
CA GLY A 313 -23.12 4.71 -4.38
C GLY A 313 -22.75 5.92 -3.54
N ARG A 314 -23.78 6.64 -3.11
CA ARG A 314 -23.68 7.81 -2.24
C ARG A 314 -24.66 7.70 -1.08
N GLU A 315 -24.21 8.04 0.11
CA GLU A 315 -25.03 8.08 1.31
C GLU A 315 -24.91 9.44 2.01
N LYS A 316 -25.98 9.86 2.69
CA LYS A 316 -25.99 11.07 3.50
C LYS A 316 -26.26 10.73 4.94
N ARG A 317 -25.53 11.36 5.85
CA ARG A 317 -25.78 11.25 7.29
C ARG A 317 -25.52 12.58 8.02
N VAL A 318 -26.04 12.69 9.22
CA VAL A 318 -25.64 13.69 10.20
C VAL A 318 -24.94 13.00 11.34
N GLU A 319 -23.76 13.48 11.71
CA GLU A 319 -23.01 12.98 12.83
C GLU A 319 -22.95 14.05 13.92
N SER A 320 -23.37 13.72 15.14
CA SER A 320 -23.46 14.67 16.25
C SER A 320 -22.79 14.08 17.48
N THR A 321 -21.85 14.81 18.06
CA THR A 321 -21.15 14.43 19.28
C THR A 321 -21.69 15.25 20.44
N TYR A 322 -22.11 14.58 21.50
CA TYR A 322 -22.67 15.15 22.71
C TYR A 322 -21.80 14.82 23.91
N LYS A 323 -21.77 15.73 24.88
CA LYS A 323 -21.09 15.53 26.15
C LYS A 323 -22.10 15.53 27.29
N ASN A 324 -22.10 14.46 28.09
CA ASN A 324 -22.95 14.34 29.29
C ASN A 324 -22.04 13.95 30.49
N GLY A 325 -21.68 14.93 31.31
CA GLY A 325 -20.63 14.78 32.31
C GLY A 325 -19.28 14.48 31.64
N ASP A 326 -18.64 13.39 32.07
CA ASP A 326 -17.35 12.94 31.48
C ASP A 326 -17.53 12.01 30.28
N LYS A 327 -18.76 11.64 29.95
CA LYS A 327 -19.08 10.73 28.86
C LYS A 327 -19.31 11.51 27.57
N GLU A 328 -18.65 11.08 26.49
CA GLU A 328 -18.87 11.54 25.14
C GLU A 328 -19.65 10.48 24.33
N VAL A 329 -20.70 10.93 23.64
CA VAL A 329 -21.57 10.06 22.84
C VAL A 329 -21.66 10.60 21.42
N THR A 330 -21.35 9.77 20.44
CA THR A 330 -21.49 10.11 19.02
C THR A 330 -22.71 9.42 18.42
N ILE A 331 -23.65 10.21 17.92
CA ILE A 331 -24.88 9.76 17.27
C ILE A 331 -24.76 9.98 15.76
N LYS A 332 -25.00 8.92 14.99
CA LYS A 332 -25.12 8.96 13.52
C LYS A 332 -26.60 8.88 13.13
N GLU A 333 -27.11 9.93 12.50
CA GLU A 333 -28.48 9.97 11.96
C GLU A 333 -28.44 9.65 10.49
N ARG A 334 -29.15 8.59 10.05
CA ARG A 334 -29.22 8.13 8.66
C ARG A 334 -30.63 7.69 8.34
N ALA A 335 -31.21 8.22 7.25
CA ALA A 335 -32.56 7.88 6.80
C ALA A 335 -33.65 7.98 7.90
N GLY A 336 -33.51 8.94 8.82
CA GLY A 336 -34.45 9.14 9.94
C GLY A 336 -34.24 8.21 11.15
N GLU A 337 -33.24 7.36 11.12
CA GLU A 337 -32.85 6.49 12.24
C GLU A 337 -31.59 7.01 12.93
N MET A 338 -31.52 6.84 14.24
CA MET A 338 -30.36 7.22 15.06
C MET A 338 -29.59 5.99 15.51
N PHE A 339 -28.27 6.09 15.43
CA PHE A 339 -27.35 5.04 15.87
C PHE A 339 -26.25 5.64 16.74
N GLU A 340 -26.03 5.06 17.92
CA GLU A 340 -24.87 5.37 18.75
C GLU A 340 -23.64 4.59 18.24
N LYS A 341 -22.52 5.29 18.02
CA LYS A 341 -21.23 4.68 17.72
C LYS A 341 -20.59 4.22 19.04
N VAL A 342 -20.49 2.92 19.24
CA VAL A 342 -19.88 2.31 20.43
C VAL A 342 -18.57 1.65 20.02
N ALA A 343 -17.45 2.14 20.56
CA ALA A 343 -16.15 1.51 20.36
C ALA A 343 -16.16 0.08 20.91
N GLU A 344 -15.55 -0.85 20.18
CA GLU A 344 -15.31 -2.21 20.67
C GLU A 344 -13.84 -2.30 21.09
N ASP A 345 -13.60 -2.82 22.31
CA ASP A 345 -12.23 -3.13 22.73
C ASP A 345 -11.66 -4.22 21.82
N MET A 346 -10.63 -3.88 21.08
CA MET A 346 -9.88 -4.89 20.32
C MET A 346 -9.23 -5.83 21.35
N LYS A 347 -9.70 -7.05 21.43
CA LYS A 347 -8.94 -8.11 22.10
C LYS A 347 -7.64 -8.29 21.34
N LYS A 348 -6.55 -7.82 21.95
CA LYS A 348 -5.18 -8.04 21.48
C LYS A 348 -4.83 -9.52 21.44
#